data_4758126c53fa936d60ca3863e211a71f
#
_entry.id   4758126c53fa936d60ca3863e211a71f
#
_cell.length_a   1.000
_cell.length_b   1.000
_cell.length_c   1.000
_cell.angle_alpha   90.00
_cell.angle_beta   90.00
_cell.angle_gamma   90.00
#
_symmetry.space_group_name_H-M   'P 1'
#
loop_
_entity.id
_entity.type
_entity.pdbx_description
1 polymer ?
#
loop_
_entity_poly.entity_id
_entity_poly.type
_entity_poly.pdbx_seq_one_letter_code
_entity_poly.pdbx_strand_id
1 'polypeptide(L)'
;MLRIPDPGKAVRLALRITHELLGAHGAPAVRGGLHHGPAIERDGDYFGATVNLAARVAAVAIGGEVLLTAHSAALAPTLGGIFYQPRGRQTLRNIREPVELFAALPQGQPVHGKLPIDPVCQMAVDPEHAVGRLIFEDTAYFFCTLACAAEFAQHPERFIS
;
A
#
# COMPACT_ATOMS: atom_id res chain seq x y z
N MET A 1 -8.06 1.72 -11.95
CA MET A 1 -7.14 0.55 -12.11
C MET A 1 -6.19 0.82 -13.27
N LEU A 2 -4.94 0.32 -13.19
CA LEU A 2 -3.98 0.41 -14.30
C LEU A 2 -3.69 -0.99 -14.84
N ARG A 3 -3.65 -1.11 -16.17
CA ARG A 3 -3.20 -2.33 -16.86
C ARG A 3 -1.84 -2.09 -17.47
N ILE A 4 -0.88 -2.95 -17.13
CA ILE A 4 0.48 -2.89 -17.67
C ILE A 4 0.85 -4.31 -18.10
N PRO A 5 1.10 -4.56 -19.38
CA PRO A 5 1.39 -5.91 -19.88
C PRO A 5 2.67 -6.53 -19.32
N ASP A 6 3.67 -5.71 -19.05
CA ASP A 6 4.96 -6.15 -18.53
C ASP A 6 4.96 -6.11 -17.00
N PRO A 7 5.12 -7.26 -16.30
CA PRO A 7 5.11 -7.29 -14.84
C PRO A 7 6.21 -6.46 -14.20
N GLY A 8 7.40 -6.41 -14.77
CA GLY A 8 8.51 -5.62 -14.25
C GLY A 8 8.25 -4.11 -14.33
N LYS A 9 7.70 -3.64 -15.45
CA LYS A 9 7.27 -2.25 -15.59
C LYS A 9 6.14 -1.90 -14.64
N ALA A 10 5.22 -2.85 -14.40
CA ALA A 10 4.13 -2.66 -13.44
C ALA A 10 4.64 -2.43 -12.02
N VAL A 11 5.60 -3.25 -11.56
CA VAL A 11 6.24 -3.09 -10.24
C VAL A 11 6.97 -1.77 -10.13
N ARG A 12 7.81 -1.41 -11.12
CA ARG A 12 8.54 -0.14 -11.11
C ARG A 12 7.60 1.07 -11.05
N LEU A 13 6.54 1.06 -11.84
CA LEU A 13 5.57 2.15 -11.85
C LEU A 13 4.82 2.22 -10.52
N ALA A 14 4.39 1.10 -9.96
CA ALA A 14 3.69 1.07 -8.68
C ALA A 14 4.58 1.62 -7.55
N LEU A 15 5.84 1.19 -7.48
CA LEU A 15 6.81 1.73 -6.51
C LEU A 15 7.03 3.23 -6.70
N ARG A 16 7.20 3.68 -7.94
CA ARG A 16 7.38 5.10 -8.23
C ARG A 16 6.18 5.93 -7.78
N ILE A 17 4.95 5.49 -8.09
CA ILE A 17 3.73 6.18 -7.66
C ILE A 17 3.63 6.23 -6.13
N THR A 18 3.83 5.10 -5.46
CA THR A 18 3.73 5.04 -4.00
C THR A 18 4.78 5.91 -3.33
N HIS A 19 6.03 5.90 -3.81
CA HIS A 19 7.13 6.66 -3.21
C HIS A 19 7.05 8.16 -3.51
N GLU A 20 6.75 8.56 -4.75
CA GLU A 20 6.63 9.96 -5.10
C GLU A 20 5.48 10.64 -4.36
N LEU A 21 4.36 9.92 -4.17
CA LEU A 21 3.22 10.44 -3.44
C LEU A 21 3.43 10.45 -1.93
N LEU A 22 4.12 9.43 -1.37
CA LEU A 22 4.47 9.43 0.06
C LEU A 22 5.43 10.54 0.44
N GLY A 23 6.34 10.91 -0.46
CA GLY A 23 7.29 12.01 -0.23
C GLY A 23 6.65 13.40 -0.36
N ALA A 24 5.43 13.50 -0.88
CA ALA A 24 4.73 14.76 -1.03
C ALA A 24 3.95 15.10 0.25
N HIS A 25 4.29 16.21 0.89
CA HIS A 25 3.61 16.68 2.10
C HIS A 25 2.10 16.80 1.88
N GLY A 26 1.31 16.18 2.74
CA GLY A 26 -0.16 16.18 2.64
C GLY A 26 -0.74 15.25 1.56
N ALA A 27 0.08 14.38 0.94
CA ALA A 27 -0.42 13.39 0.01
C ALA A 27 -1.04 12.17 0.74
N PRO A 28 -2.09 11.56 0.18
CA PRO A 28 -2.66 10.35 0.76
C PRO A 28 -1.65 9.20 0.74
N ALA A 29 -1.71 8.33 1.75
CA ALA A 29 -0.90 7.11 1.80
C ALA A 29 -1.37 6.11 0.74
N VAL A 30 -0.77 6.19 -0.45
CA VAL A 30 -1.10 5.30 -1.57
C VAL A 30 -0.53 3.90 -1.29
N ARG A 31 -1.31 2.87 -1.62
CA ARG A 31 -0.92 1.48 -1.55
C ARG A 31 -1.16 0.78 -2.88
N GLY A 32 -0.30 -0.15 -3.24
CA GLY A 32 -0.37 -0.90 -4.48
C GLY A 32 -0.65 -2.38 -4.28
N GLY A 33 -1.46 -2.96 -5.16
CA GLY A 33 -1.64 -4.40 -5.25
C GLY A 33 -1.53 -4.86 -6.69
N LEU A 34 -0.65 -5.84 -6.97
CA LEU A 34 -0.41 -6.34 -8.30
C LEU A 34 -0.70 -7.83 -8.40
N HIS A 35 -1.40 -8.19 -9.46
CA HIS A 35 -1.55 -9.58 -9.88
C HIS A 35 -1.51 -9.67 -11.41
N HIS A 36 -0.72 -10.61 -11.93
CA HIS A 36 -0.61 -10.88 -13.37
C HIS A 36 -1.55 -12.03 -13.75
N GLY A 37 -2.31 -11.84 -14.81
CA GLY A 37 -3.20 -12.86 -15.33
C GLY A 37 -4.13 -12.30 -16.41
N PRO A 38 -4.97 -13.16 -17.03
CA PRO A 38 -5.91 -12.72 -18.04
C PRO A 38 -6.99 -11.82 -17.46
N ALA A 39 -7.37 -10.79 -18.22
CA ALA A 39 -8.48 -9.91 -17.90
C ALA A 39 -9.38 -9.73 -19.12
N ILE A 40 -10.66 -9.57 -18.89
CA ILE A 40 -11.64 -9.30 -19.93
C ILE A 40 -11.76 -7.78 -20.05
N GLU A 41 -11.53 -7.28 -21.25
CA GLU A 41 -11.76 -5.86 -21.56
C GLU A 41 -13.17 -5.69 -22.14
N ARG A 42 -13.89 -4.73 -21.59
CA ARG A 42 -15.20 -4.36 -22.09
C ARG A 42 -15.43 -2.86 -21.84
N ASP A 43 -15.77 -2.14 -22.90
CA ASP A 43 -16.09 -0.69 -22.86
C ASP A 43 -14.98 0.17 -22.21
N GLY A 44 -13.71 -0.21 -22.44
CA GLY A 44 -12.54 0.49 -21.89
C GLY A 44 -12.21 0.17 -20.45
N ASP A 45 -12.92 -0.76 -19.81
CA ASP A 45 -12.64 -1.23 -18.46
C ASP A 45 -12.27 -2.73 -18.45
N TYR A 46 -11.71 -3.20 -17.32
CA TYR A 46 -11.19 -4.56 -17.17
C TYR A 46 -11.90 -5.31 -16.05
N PHE A 47 -12.25 -6.57 -16.34
CA PHE A 47 -13.02 -7.44 -15.45
C PHE A 47 -12.38 -8.81 -15.30
N GLY A 48 -12.78 -9.54 -14.26
CA GLY A 48 -12.44 -10.93 -14.05
C GLY A 48 -11.72 -11.21 -12.74
N ALA A 49 -11.39 -12.48 -12.53
CA ALA A 49 -10.76 -12.95 -11.28
C ALA A 49 -9.41 -12.28 -11.02
N THR A 50 -8.62 -12.02 -12.07
CA THR A 50 -7.33 -11.32 -11.99
C THR A 50 -7.48 -9.92 -11.43
N VAL A 51 -8.46 -9.16 -11.91
CA VAL A 51 -8.76 -7.80 -11.47
C VAL A 51 -9.20 -7.80 -10.01
N ASN A 52 -10.11 -8.71 -9.66
CA ASN A 52 -10.59 -8.86 -8.30
C ASN A 52 -9.45 -9.24 -7.34
N LEU A 53 -8.57 -10.16 -7.73
CA LEU A 53 -7.45 -10.56 -6.89
C LEU A 53 -6.47 -9.39 -6.68
N ALA A 54 -6.11 -8.64 -7.71
CA ALA A 54 -5.27 -7.45 -7.58
C ALA A 54 -5.87 -6.42 -6.60
N ALA A 55 -7.18 -6.19 -6.68
CA ALA A 55 -7.89 -5.30 -5.74
C ALA A 55 -7.86 -5.83 -4.29
N ARG A 56 -7.97 -7.15 -4.08
CA ARG A 56 -7.86 -7.76 -2.74
C ARG A 56 -6.44 -7.70 -2.19
N VAL A 57 -5.43 -7.87 -3.04
CA VAL A 57 -4.01 -7.69 -2.67
C VAL A 57 -3.77 -6.24 -2.24
N ALA A 58 -4.26 -5.26 -3.00
CA ALA A 58 -4.16 -3.84 -2.61
C ALA A 58 -4.88 -3.53 -1.28
N ALA A 59 -5.98 -4.22 -0.99
CA ALA A 59 -6.76 -3.98 0.22
C ALA A 59 -6.03 -4.38 1.52
N VAL A 60 -5.09 -5.33 1.46
CA VAL A 60 -4.30 -5.78 2.61
C VAL A 60 -2.91 -5.12 2.69
N ALA A 61 -2.55 -4.32 1.70
CA ALA A 61 -1.34 -3.52 1.73
C ALA A 61 -1.51 -2.34 2.70
N ILE A 62 -0.44 -1.99 3.40
CA ILE A 62 -0.37 -0.76 4.21
C ILE A 62 0.01 0.44 3.35
N GLY A 63 -0.17 1.66 3.88
CA GLY A 63 0.23 2.89 3.18
C GLY A 63 1.71 2.87 2.78
N GLY A 64 2.01 3.21 1.52
CA GLY A 64 3.36 3.15 0.96
C GLY A 64 3.82 1.77 0.48
N GLU A 65 3.04 0.73 0.73
CA GLU A 65 3.42 -0.62 0.36
C GLU A 65 2.91 -1.00 -1.04
N VAL A 66 3.74 -1.74 -1.76
CA VAL A 66 3.37 -2.40 -3.02
C VAL A 66 3.44 -3.91 -2.80
N LEU A 67 2.27 -4.54 -2.73
CA LEU A 67 2.16 -6.00 -2.63
C LEU A 67 1.93 -6.65 -3.99
N LEU A 68 2.45 -7.84 -4.16
CA LEU A 68 2.22 -8.66 -5.33
C LEU A 68 2.06 -10.14 -4.93
N THR A 69 1.33 -10.88 -5.73
CA THR A 69 1.22 -12.33 -5.56
C THR A 69 2.53 -13.03 -5.92
N ALA A 70 2.79 -14.21 -5.36
CA ALA A 70 3.95 -15.04 -5.69
C ALA A 70 4.09 -15.27 -7.19
N HIS A 71 2.96 -15.49 -7.88
CA HIS A 71 2.94 -15.63 -9.35
C HIS A 71 3.48 -14.38 -10.06
N SER A 72 3.08 -13.19 -9.63
CA SER A 72 3.56 -11.93 -10.23
C SER A 72 5.02 -11.66 -9.89
N ALA A 73 5.47 -12.01 -8.69
CA ALA A 73 6.87 -11.91 -8.29
C ALA A 73 7.77 -12.81 -9.12
N ALA A 74 7.32 -14.04 -9.41
CA ALA A 74 8.05 -14.99 -10.25
C ALA A 74 8.19 -14.52 -11.70
N LEU A 75 7.22 -13.77 -12.23
CA LEU A 75 7.26 -13.21 -13.59
C LEU A 75 8.12 -11.95 -13.71
N ALA A 76 8.51 -11.33 -12.58
CA ALA A 76 9.38 -10.17 -12.53
C ALA A 76 10.60 -10.42 -11.62
N PRO A 77 11.36 -11.52 -11.82
CA PRO A 77 12.33 -12.00 -10.82
C PRO A 77 13.57 -11.13 -10.68
N THR A 78 13.93 -10.39 -11.72
CA THR A 78 15.20 -9.65 -11.77
C THR A 78 14.96 -8.20 -12.15
N LEU A 79 14.56 -7.41 -11.18
CA LEU A 79 14.49 -5.97 -11.33
C LEU A 79 15.69 -5.35 -10.61
N GLY A 80 16.65 -4.82 -11.38
CA GLY A 80 17.80 -4.13 -10.80
C GLY A 80 17.33 -3.07 -9.78
N GLY A 81 17.83 -3.16 -8.56
CA GLY A 81 17.48 -2.24 -7.49
C GLY A 81 16.12 -2.50 -6.80
N ILE A 82 15.44 -3.62 -7.07
CA ILE A 82 14.19 -4.02 -6.40
C ILE A 82 14.35 -5.45 -5.89
N PHE A 83 13.93 -5.68 -4.65
CA PHE A 83 13.85 -7.02 -4.07
C PHE A 83 12.44 -7.30 -3.55
N TYR A 84 12.11 -8.57 -3.39
CA TYR A 84 10.81 -9.03 -2.92
C TYR A 84 10.95 -9.63 -1.52
N GLN A 85 10.27 -9.01 -0.55
CA GLN A 85 10.22 -9.51 0.82
C GLN A 85 8.95 -10.34 1.02
N PRO A 86 9.05 -11.60 1.50
CA PRO A 86 7.87 -12.39 1.81
C PRO A 86 6.98 -11.71 2.85
N ARG A 87 5.68 -11.67 2.58
CA ARG A 87 4.62 -11.23 3.52
C ARG A 87 3.78 -12.39 4.01
N GLY A 88 4.14 -13.61 3.61
CA GLY A 88 3.45 -14.84 3.95
C GLY A 88 2.13 -15.04 3.22
N ARG A 89 1.40 -16.06 3.65
CA ARG A 89 0.09 -16.41 3.09
C ARG A 89 -1.00 -15.62 3.79
N GLN A 90 -1.80 -14.90 3.01
CA GLN A 90 -2.86 -14.03 3.49
C GLN A 90 -4.23 -14.55 3.05
N THR A 91 -5.19 -14.61 3.98
CA THR A 91 -6.60 -14.86 3.63
C THR A 91 -7.21 -13.58 3.10
N LEU A 92 -7.64 -13.59 1.85
CA LEU A 92 -8.24 -12.44 1.20
C LEU A 92 -9.77 -12.61 1.09
N ARG A 93 -10.50 -11.52 1.29
CA ARG A 93 -11.98 -11.54 1.24
C ARG A 93 -12.48 -12.10 -0.08
N ASN A 94 -13.36 -13.11 -0.05
CA ASN A 94 -13.94 -13.80 -1.20
C ASN A 94 -12.91 -14.52 -2.11
N ILE A 95 -11.73 -14.83 -1.60
CA ILE A 95 -10.76 -15.71 -2.23
C ILE A 95 -10.69 -16.98 -1.40
N ARG A 96 -10.94 -18.14 -2.02
CA ARG A 96 -11.09 -19.43 -1.32
C ARG A 96 -9.82 -19.87 -0.61
N GLU A 97 -8.67 -19.71 -1.27
CA GLU A 97 -7.39 -20.18 -0.76
C GLU A 97 -6.51 -19.01 -0.32
N PRO A 98 -5.73 -19.17 0.77
CA PRO A 98 -4.75 -18.18 1.17
C PRO A 98 -3.75 -17.91 0.05
N VAL A 99 -3.49 -16.65 -0.24
CA VAL A 99 -2.60 -16.19 -1.30
C VAL A 99 -1.25 -15.82 -0.71
N GLU A 100 -0.17 -16.35 -1.27
CA GLU A 100 1.19 -15.97 -0.89
C GLU A 100 1.54 -14.62 -1.50
N LEU A 101 1.96 -13.68 -0.64
CA LEU A 101 2.23 -12.31 -1.01
C LEU A 101 3.68 -11.92 -0.73
N PHE A 102 4.16 -10.99 -1.54
CA PHE A 102 5.47 -10.36 -1.43
C PHE A 102 5.33 -8.84 -1.45
N ALA A 103 6.12 -8.15 -0.66
CA ALA A 103 6.28 -6.71 -0.77
C ALA A 103 7.45 -6.40 -1.72
N ALA A 104 7.22 -5.53 -2.70
CA ALA A 104 8.29 -5.01 -3.54
C ALA A 104 8.98 -3.84 -2.81
N LEU A 105 10.30 -3.89 -2.69
CA LEU A 105 11.10 -2.92 -1.96
C LEU A 105 12.26 -2.44 -2.84
N PRO A 106 12.49 -1.12 -2.97
CA PRO A 106 13.69 -0.59 -3.61
C PRO A 106 14.93 -0.94 -2.80
N GLN A 107 16.02 -1.29 -3.48
CA GLN A 107 17.30 -1.56 -2.84
C GLN A 107 17.87 -0.27 -2.24
N GLY A 108 18.27 -0.32 -0.98
CA GLY A 108 18.92 0.81 -0.29
C GLY A 108 18.00 1.94 0.15
N GLN A 109 16.71 1.85 -0.12
CA GLN A 109 15.74 2.75 0.50
C GLN A 109 15.16 2.09 1.77
N PRO A 110 15.03 2.85 2.86
CA PRO A 110 14.24 2.37 3.99
C PRO A 110 12.84 2.04 3.47
N VAL A 111 12.26 0.96 3.98
CA VAL A 111 10.86 0.62 3.70
C VAL A 111 10.04 1.85 4.11
N HIS A 112 9.56 2.62 3.13
CA HIS A 112 8.69 3.77 3.40
C HIS A 112 7.32 3.38 3.99
N GLY A 113 7.16 2.11 4.35
CA GLY A 113 6.09 1.64 5.23
C GLY A 113 6.27 2.09 6.68
N LYS A 114 7.09 3.12 6.94
CA LYS A 114 7.35 3.65 8.30
C LYS A 114 6.94 5.11 8.51
N LEU A 115 6.44 5.80 7.50
CA LEU A 115 5.78 7.05 7.82
C LEU A 115 4.50 6.72 8.60
N PRO A 116 4.32 7.27 9.79
CA PRO A 116 3.07 7.16 10.50
C PRO A 116 1.92 7.59 9.60
N ILE A 117 0.82 6.88 9.70
CA ILE A 117 -0.41 7.24 9.00
C ILE A 117 -1.29 7.98 9.99
N ASP A 118 -1.77 9.16 9.60
CA ASP A 118 -2.79 9.88 10.35
C ASP A 118 -4.03 8.98 10.45
N PRO A 119 -4.43 8.57 11.66
CA PRO A 119 -5.51 7.59 11.81
C PRO A 119 -6.87 8.12 11.36
N VAL A 120 -7.05 9.45 11.32
CA VAL A 120 -8.32 10.09 10.95
C VAL A 120 -8.51 10.16 9.44
N CYS A 121 -7.53 10.73 8.73
CA CYS A 121 -7.66 10.96 7.28
C CYS A 121 -6.85 9.99 6.42
N GLN A 122 -6.08 9.08 7.04
CA GLN A 122 -5.25 8.07 6.37
C GLN A 122 -4.12 8.67 5.50
N MET A 123 -3.72 9.89 5.78
CA MET A 123 -2.56 10.52 5.13
C MET A 123 -1.25 10.05 5.76
N ALA A 124 -0.20 9.92 4.94
CA ALA A 124 1.15 9.72 5.43
C ALA A 124 1.67 11.03 6.07
N VAL A 125 2.23 10.93 7.26
CA VAL A 125 2.74 12.08 8.02
C VAL A 125 4.21 11.88 8.31
N ASP A 126 5.03 12.81 7.87
CA ASP A 126 6.42 12.86 8.31
C ASP A 126 6.45 13.33 9.77
N PRO A 127 7.00 12.54 10.72
CA PRO A 127 7.07 12.91 12.12
C PRO A 127 7.78 14.24 12.39
N GLU A 128 8.76 14.61 11.54
CA GLU A 128 9.50 15.86 11.66
C GLU A 128 8.68 17.08 11.23
N HIS A 129 7.65 16.86 10.41
CA HIS A 129 6.78 17.90 9.86
C HIS A 129 5.32 17.74 10.30
N ALA A 130 5.04 16.85 11.25
CA ALA A 130 3.70 16.63 11.76
C ALA A 130 3.15 17.90 12.42
N VAL A 131 1.92 18.29 12.07
CA VAL A 131 1.24 19.45 12.65
C VAL A 131 0.72 19.15 14.05
N GLY A 132 0.40 17.87 14.33
CA GLY A 132 -0.01 17.41 15.65
C GLY A 132 0.62 16.06 16.01
N ARG A 133 0.90 15.87 17.30
CA ARG A 133 1.34 14.60 17.87
C ARG A 133 0.58 14.35 19.16
N LEU A 134 -0.02 13.16 19.30
CA LEU A 134 -0.66 12.73 20.55
C LEU A 134 -0.11 11.35 20.94
N ILE A 135 -0.09 11.09 22.26
CA ILE A 135 0.23 9.77 22.79
C ILE A 135 -1.06 9.22 23.37
N PHE A 136 -1.45 8.03 22.91
CA PHE A 136 -2.60 7.30 23.42
C PHE A 136 -2.21 5.82 23.58
N GLU A 137 -2.47 5.23 24.75
CA GLU A 137 -2.07 3.86 25.11
C GLU A 137 -0.60 3.55 24.78
N ASP A 138 0.32 4.40 25.22
CA ASP A 138 1.77 4.33 24.98
C ASP A 138 2.20 4.37 23.50
N THR A 139 1.27 4.63 22.58
CA THR A 139 1.53 4.75 21.14
C THR A 139 1.50 6.20 20.70
N ALA A 140 2.51 6.64 19.95
CA ALA A 140 2.55 7.97 19.35
C ALA A 140 1.81 8.00 18.02
N TYR A 141 0.84 8.90 17.91
CA TYR A 141 0.09 9.18 16.68
C TYR A 141 0.49 10.54 16.12
N PHE A 142 0.62 10.64 14.82
CA PHE A 142 1.03 11.85 14.12
C PHE A 142 -0.08 12.29 13.17
N PHE A 143 -0.32 13.60 13.12
CA PHE A 143 -1.45 14.17 12.39
C PHE A 143 -0.99 15.20 11.38
N CYS A 144 -1.59 15.16 10.21
CA CYS A 144 -1.32 16.09 9.11
C CYS A 144 -1.96 17.46 9.34
N THR A 145 -3.00 17.56 10.20
CA THR A 145 -3.68 18.81 10.58
C THR A 145 -4.08 18.80 12.06
N LEU A 146 -4.30 19.99 12.62
CA LEU A 146 -4.86 20.13 13.96
C LEU A 146 -6.30 19.62 14.05
N ALA A 147 -7.06 19.68 12.97
CA ALA A 147 -8.42 19.16 12.93
C ALA A 147 -8.44 17.61 13.12
N CYS A 148 -7.53 16.89 12.45
CA CYS A 148 -7.37 15.45 12.65
C CYS A 148 -6.95 15.14 14.10
N ALA A 149 -5.99 15.88 14.64
CA ALA A 149 -5.56 15.69 16.03
C ALA A 149 -6.70 15.93 17.03
N ALA A 150 -7.52 16.95 16.81
CA ALA A 150 -8.66 17.28 17.66
C ALA A 150 -9.76 16.21 17.57
N GLU A 151 -10.06 15.71 16.39
CA GLU A 151 -11.05 14.65 16.19
C GLU A 151 -10.60 13.32 16.82
N PHE A 152 -9.33 12.97 16.66
CA PHE A 152 -8.75 11.80 17.32
C PHE A 152 -8.82 11.93 18.84
N ALA A 153 -8.47 13.10 19.40
CA ALA A 153 -8.46 13.33 20.85
C ALA A 153 -9.87 13.20 21.47
N GLN A 154 -10.93 13.48 20.72
CA GLN A 154 -12.32 13.32 21.18
C GLN A 154 -12.80 11.87 21.16
N HIS A 155 -12.37 11.08 20.17
CA HIS A 155 -12.87 9.73 19.92
C HIS A 155 -11.75 8.79 19.44
N PRO A 156 -10.68 8.55 20.21
CA PRO A 156 -9.56 7.73 19.77
C PRO A 156 -9.97 6.30 19.41
N GLU A 157 -10.92 5.73 20.14
CA GLU A 157 -11.44 4.38 19.94
C GLU A 157 -12.05 4.13 18.55
N ARG A 158 -12.41 5.18 17.82
CA ARG A 158 -12.98 5.07 16.46
C ARG A 158 -11.92 4.86 15.39
N PHE A 159 -10.67 5.15 15.69
CA PHE A 159 -9.56 5.20 14.73
C PHE A 159 -8.46 4.17 15.01
N ILE A 160 -8.53 3.49 16.14
CA ILE A 160 -7.62 2.41 16.53
C ILE A 160 -8.39 1.09 16.57
N SER A 161 -7.86 0.09 15.85
CA SER A 161 -8.42 -1.28 15.79
C SER A 161 -7.48 -2.24 16.47
#